data_e78f52d63234550a6e9487562bcdeb08
#
_entry.id   e78f52d63234550a6e9487562bcdeb08
#
_cell.length_a   1.000
_cell.length_b   1.000
_cell.length_c   1.000
_cell.angle_alpha   90.00
_cell.angle_beta   90.00
_cell.angle_gamma   90.00
#
_symmetry.space_group_name_H-M   'P 1'
#
loop_
_entity.id
_entity.type
_entity.pdbx_description
1 polymer ?
#
loop_
_entity_poly.entity_id
_entity_poly.type
_entity_poly.pdbx_seq_one_letter_code
_entity_poly.pdbx_strand_id
1 'polypeptide(L)'
;MLPKRLIVLLMSLCTLCGAASAVQPRTDLTQKEQKEQKAQQKAQKKKIRQEARRFESLRNDAVVQFAREHQPSDISTPSFVNDFRISNVICAGDNISGTVMLHFDITPLYGGFRLYMGGERNGTYAFAKGLAYPSSDHYGRIYTMRSGQPEHIVVTFYNIAPGVERLDRVDVSMGLALNALNIISMRNVPIFWTYSDKAIKNYVQENTNKVPAN
;
A
#
# COMPACT_ATOMS: atom_id res chain seq x y z
N MET A 1 1.69 -21.51 -5.66
CA MET A 1 1.55 -22.76 -4.88
C MET A 1 2.33 -22.61 -3.56
N LEU A 2 1.65 -22.34 -2.47
CA LEU A 2 2.30 -22.31 -1.13
C LEU A 2 2.51 -23.75 -0.64
N PRO A 3 3.63 -24.05 0.00
CA PRO A 3 3.89 -25.39 0.50
C PRO A 3 2.94 -25.73 1.66
N LYS A 4 2.21 -26.84 1.48
CA LYS A 4 1.22 -27.41 2.41
C LYS A 4 1.75 -27.77 3.83
N ARG A 5 2.98 -27.44 4.15
CA ARG A 5 3.62 -27.81 5.43
C ARG A 5 3.46 -26.81 6.57
N LEU A 6 2.87 -25.64 6.33
CA LEU A 6 2.68 -24.62 7.38
C LEU A 6 1.31 -24.72 8.09
N ILE A 7 0.41 -25.57 7.62
CA ILE A 7 -0.96 -25.69 8.18
C ILE A 7 -1.08 -26.78 9.26
N VAL A 8 -0.11 -27.69 9.37
CA VAL A 8 -0.22 -28.87 10.25
C VAL A 8 0.17 -28.59 11.71
N LEU A 9 0.80 -27.46 12.01
CA LEU A 9 1.29 -27.17 13.37
C LEU A 9 0.29 -26.39 14.25
N LEU A 10 -0.90 -26.11 13.77
CA LEU A 10 -1.92 -25.30 14.49
C LEU A 10 -3.15 -26.10 14.94
N MET A 11 -3.20 -27.42 14.71
CA MET A 11 -4.40 -28.22 15.03
C MET A 11 -4.22 -29.28 16.13
N SER A 12 -3.22 -29.17 16.99
CA SER A 12 -2.98 -30.20 18.02
C SER A 12 -3.08 -29.69 19.45
N LEU A 13 -4.09 -28.89 19.79
CA LEU A 13 -4.35 -28.53 21.20
C LEU A 13 -5.83 -28.25 21.51
N CYS A 14 -6.74 -29.06 20.99
CA CYS A 14 -8.14 -28.99 21.41
C CYS A 14 -8.76 -30.42 21.50
N THR A 15 -8.35 -31.19 22.48
CA THR A 15 -9.20 -32.29 23.00
C THR A 15 -8.79 -32.61 24.45
N LEU A 16 -9.54 -32.07 25.39
CA LEU A 16 -9.80 -32.60 26.72
C LEU A 16 -10.80 -31.68 27.45
N CYS A 17 -12.09 -31.83 27.10
CA CYS A 17 -13.18 -31.36 27.95
C CYS A 17 -13.78 -32.60 28.62
N GLY A 18 -13.35 -32.86 29.84
CA GLY A 18 -14.03 -33.75 30.78
C GLY A 18 -14.58 -32.91 31.93
N ALA A 19 -15.88 -33.03 32.19
CA ALA A 19 -16.60 -32.32 33.23
C ALA A 19 -16.08 -32.67 34.61
N ALA A 20 -15.81 -31.64 35.43
CA ALA A 20 -15.86 -31.74 36.91
C ALA A 20 -16.03 -30.32 37.45
N SER A 21 -17.11 -30.08 38.14
CA SER A 21 -17.32 -28.95 39.05
C SER A 21 -16.23 -28.95 40.10
N ALA A 22 -15.32 -28.01 40.03
CA ALA A 22 -14.36 -27.75 41.06
C ALA A 22 -14.09 -26.24 41.17
N VAL A 23 -14.34 -25.76 42.39
CA VAL A 23 -13.88 -24.52 43.00
C VAL A 23 -12.62 -24.01 42.30
N GLN A 24 -12.72 -22.86 41.64
CA GLN A 24 -11.56 -22.17 41.05
C GLN A 24 -10.61 -21.80 42.19
N PRO A 25 -9.38 -22.32 42.26
CA PRO A 25 -8.37 -21.72 43.08
C PRO A 25 -8.01 -20.38 42.42
N ARG A 26 -8.24 -19.26 43.07
CA ARG A 26 -7.56 -17.99 42.79
C ARG A 26 -6.06 -18.26 42.94
N THR A 27 -5.42 -18.62 41.87
CA THR A 27 -3.96 -18.61 41.81
C THR A 27 -3.53 -17.14 41.76
N ASP A 28 -3.28 -16.58 42.94
CA ASP A 28 -2.53 -15.35 43.08
C ASP A 28 -1.12 -15.63 42.52
N LEU A 29 -0.92 -15.35 41.23
CA LEU A 29 0.41 -15.41 40.61
C LEU A 29 1.35 -14.53 41.43
N THR A 30 2.49 -15.07 41.81
CA THR A 30 3.49 -14.28 42.52
C THR A 30 3.90 -13.08 41.66
N GLN A 31 4.27 -11.97 42.28
CA GLN A 31 4.72 -10.78 41.57
C GLN A 31 5.84 -11.07 40.55
N LYS A 32 6.64 -12.10 40.79
CA LYS A 32 7.71 -12.56 39.92
C LYS A 32 7.15 -13.19 38.64
N GLU A 33 6.19 -14.07 38.75
CA GLU A 33 5.52 -14.73 37.61
C GLU A 33 4.77 -13.75 36.74
N GLN A 34 4.11 -12.75 37.33
CA GLN A 34 3.46 -11.67 36.59
C GLN A 34 4.47 -10.82 35.78
N LYS A 35 5.65 -10.53 36.34
CA LYS A 35 6.71 -9.81 35.62
C LYS A 35 7.27 -10.63 34.47
N GLU A 36 7.48 -11.93 34.66
CA GLU A 36 7.99 -12.83 33.63
C GLU A 36 6.97 -12.97 32.48
N GLN A 37 5.69 -13.14 32.78
CA GLN A 37 4.63 -13.19 31.77
C GLN A 37 4.55 -11.90 30.96
N LYS A 38 4.59 -10.74 31.62
CA LYS A 38 4.61 -9.42 30.94
C LYS A 38 5.84 -9.27 30.04
N ALA A 39 7.00 -9.75 30.48
CA ALA A 39 8.22 -9.73 29.67
C ALA A 39 8.11 -10.62 28.44
N GLN A 40 7.57 -11.84 28.59
CA GLN A 40 7.33 -12.77 27.47
C GLN A 40 6.33 -12.21 26.47
N GLN A 41 5.23 -11.62 26.93
CA GLN A 41 4.25 -10.96 26.06
C GLN A 41 4.85 -9.80 25.26
N LYS A 42 5.67 -8.96 25.92
CA LYS A 42 6.38 -7.86 25.22
C LYS A 42 7.34 -8.40 24.14
N ALA A 43 8.06 -9.47 24.47
CA ALA A 43 8.98 -10.11 23.52
C ALA A 43 8.23 -10.70 22.31
N GLN A 44 7.11 -11.38 22.55
CA GLN A 44 6.26 -11.93 21.49
C GLN A 44 5.66 -10.84 20.60
N LYS A 45 5.11 -9.77 21.20
CA LYS A 45 4.60 -8.61 20.44
C LYS A 45 5.70 -7.96 19.59
N LYS A 46 6.94 -7.87 20.12
CA LYS A 46 8.08 -7.35 19.37
C LYS A 46 8.43 -8.22 18.17
N LYS A 47 8.45 -9.55 18.33
CA LYS A 47 8.69 -10.50 17.22
C LYS A 47 7.64 -10.37 16.11
N ILE A 48 6.35 -10.34 16.45
CA ILE A 48 5.25 -10.18 15.49
C ILE A 48 5.41 -8.89 14.69
N ARG A 49 5.72 -7.77 15.35
CA ARG A 49 5.94 -6.48 14.66
C ARG A 49 7.18 -6.52 13.76
N GLN A 50 8.23 -7.21 14.17
CA GLN A 50 9.45 -7.34 13.37
C GLN A 50 9.20 -8.19 12.12
N GLU A 51 8.46 -9.28 12.22
CA GLU A 51 8.05 -10.09 11.08
C GLU A 51 7.18 -9.31 10.09
N ALA A 52 6.18 -8.56 10.61
CA ALA A 52 5.34 -7.72 9.76
C ALA A 52 6.16 -6.67 8.98
N ARG A 53 7.13 -6.01 9.62
CA ARG A 53 8.05 -5.07 8.96
C ARG A 53 8.92 -5.75 7.91
N ARG A 54 9.38 -6.97 8.17
CA ARG A 54 10.15 -7.74 7.21
C ARG A 54 9.31 -8.08 5.96
N PHE A 55 8.04 -8.49 6.12
CA PHE A 55 7.14 -8.71 4.99
C PHE A 55 6.89 -7.44 4.19
N GLU A 56 6.69 -6.32 4.87
CA GLU A 56 6.51 -5.02 4.24
C GLU A 56 7.74 -4.60 3.43
N SER A 57 8.94 -4.77 3.98
CA SER A 57 10.20 -4.49 3.27
C SER A 57 10.35 -5.36 2.02
N LEU A 58 10.17 -6.68 2.14
CA LEU A 58 10.25 -7.60 1.00
C LEU A 58 9.25 -7.26 -0.10
N ARG A 59 8.04 -6.85 0.28
CA ARG A 59 7.03 -6.38 -0.67
C ARG A 59 7.48 -5.11 -1.39
N ASN A 60 7.97 -4.14 -0.64
CA ASN A 60 8.41 -2.86 -1.21
C ASN A 60 9.59 -3.07 -2.16
N ASP A 61 10.55 -3.92 -1.80
CA ASP A 61 11.68 -4.28 -2.66
C ASP A 61 11.20 -4.94 -3.97
N ALA A 62 10.24 -5.87 -3.88
CA ALA A 62 9.66 -6.52 -5.05
C ALA A 62 8.91 -5.53 -5.96
N VAL A 63 8.16 -4.58 -5.38
CA VAL A 63 7.45 -3.52 -6.15
C VAL A 63 8.45 -2.63 -6.87
N VAL A 64 9.53 -2.22 -6.21
CA VAL A 64 10.58 -1.37 -6.82
C VAL A 64 11.30 -2.11 -7.95
N GLN A 65 11.62 -3.39 -7.76
CA GLN A 65 12.25 -4.20 -8.79
C GLN A 65 11.32 -4.35 -10.00
N PHE A 66 10.07 -4.74 -9.78
CA PHE A 66 9.07 -4.84 -10.84
C PHE A 66 8.94 -3.54 -11.63
N ALA A 67 8.88 -2.41 -10.93
CA ALA A 67 8.77 -1.10 -11.59
C ALA A 67 10.00 -0.74 -12.44
N ARG A 68 11.20 -1.14 -12.02
CA ARG A 68 12.42 -0.95 -12.83
C ARG A 68 12.40 -1.75 -14.12
N GLU A 69 11.87 -2.96 -14.06
CA GLU A 69 11.79 -3.90 -15.19
C GLU A 69 10.62 -3.57 -16.14
N HIS A 70 9.55 -2.94 -15.62
CA HIS A 70 8.28 -2.74 -16.32
C HIS A 70 7.85 -1.27 -16.26
N GLN A 71 8.55 -0.40 -16.96
CA GLN A 71 8.15 1.01 -17.08
C GLN A 71 6.96 1.18 -18.05
N PRO A 72 6.13 2.22 -17.92
CA PRO A 72 5.12 2.56 -18.91
C PRO A 72 5.74 2.68 -20.31
N SER A 73 5.03 2.22 -21.32
CA SER A 73 5.55 2.25 -22.70
C SER A 73 5.64 3.65 -23.28
N ASP A 74 4.82 4.55 -22.79
CA ASP A 74 4.73 5.93 -23.27
C ASP A 74 4.19 6.87 -22.19
N ILE A 75 4.82 8.02 -22.04
CA ILE A 75 4.36 9.14 -21.20
C ILE A 75 4.19 10.35 -22.10
N SER A 76 2.96 10.57 -22.54
CA SER A 76 2.61 11.73 -23.35
C SER A 76 2.45 12.96 -22.47
N THR A 77 3.31 13.92 -22.64
CA THR A 77 3.34 15.16 -21.87
C THR A 77 2.99 16.35 -22.74
N PRO A 78 2.06 17.23 -22.33
CA PRO A 78 1.80 18.48 -23.01
C PRO A 78 3.04 19.40 -23.00
N SER A 79 3.11 20.37 -23.92
CA SER A 79 4.27 21.26 -24.10
C SER A 79 4.66 22.08 -22.86
N PHE A 80 3.73 22.36 -21.94
CA PHE A 80 4.05 23.07 -20.68
C PHE A 80 4.91 22.24 -19.70
N VAL A 81 5.07 20.96 -19.96
CA VAL A 81 5.82 19.99 -19.13
C VAL A 81 7.32 20.02 -19.41
N ASN A 82 7.80 20.85 -20.31
CA ASN A 82 9.24 21.03 -20.53
C ASN A 82 9.99 21.58 -19.30
N ASP A 83 9.24 22.07 -18.29
CA ASP A 83 9.80 22.63 -17.08
C ASP A 83 10.00 21.60 -15.96
N PHE A 84 9.56 20.36 -16.14
CA PHE A 84 9.75 19.29 -15.17
C PHE A 84 9.88 17.90 -15.83
N ARG A 85 10.48 16.98 -15.09
CA ARG A 85 10.66 15.58 -15.48
C ARG A 85 9.81 14.67 -14.60
N ILE A 86 9.11 13.72 -15.22
CA ILE A 86 8.45 12.61 -14.54
C ILE A 86 9.39 11.42 -14.53
N SER A 87 9.52 10.74 -13.40
CA SER A 87 10.36 9.57 -13.21
C SER A 87 9.79 8.62 -12.14
N ASN A 88 10.40 7.45 -12.01
CA ASN A 88 10.07 6.46 -10.98
C ASN A 88 8.58 6.08 -10.95
N VAL A 89 8.00 5.81 -12.13
CA VAL A 89 6.60 5.42 -12.21
C VAL A 89 6.44 4.01 -11.69
N ILE A 90 5.64 3.86 -10.64
CA ILE A 90 5.34 2.58 -9.97
C ILE A 90 3.82 2.48 -9.84
N CYS A 91 3.25 1.38 -10.29
CA CYS A 91 1.84 1.11 -10.10
C CYS A 91 1.66 -0.16 -9.25
N ALA A 92 1.16 0.02 -8.04
CA ALA A 92 0.95 -1.05 -7.07
C ALA A 92 -0.52 -1.27 -6.78
N GLY A 93 -0.98 -2.52 -6.85
CA GLY A 93 -2.36 -2.92 -6.60
C GLY A 93 -2.50 -3.76 -5.33
N ASP A 94 -3.54 -3.50 -4.56
CA ASP A 94 -4.00 -4.34 -3.46
C ASP A 94 -4.98 -5.38 -4.00
N ASN A 95 -4.56 -6.63 -4.03
CA ASN A 95 -5.33 -7.76 -4.57
C ASN A 95 -6.57 -8.14 -3.73
N ILE A 96 -6.77 -7.55 -2.57
CA ILE A 96 -7.94 -7.79 -1.70
C ILE A 96 -9.01 -6.71 -1.94
N SER A 97 -8.62 -5.45 -1.92
CA SER A 97 -9.55 -4.32 -2.05
C SER A 97 -9.77 -3.85 -3.48
N GLY A 98 -8.91 -4.25 -4.43
CA GLY A 98 -8.91 -3.69 -5.77
C GLY A 98 -8.46 -2.23 -5.82
N THR A 99 -7.76 -1.77 -4.79
CA THR A 99 -7.18 -0.43 -4.76
C THR A 99 -5.86 -0.43 -5.50
N VAL A 100 -5.70 0.50 -6.43
CA VAL A 100 -4.46 0.68 -7.20
C VAL A 100 -3.90 2.05 -6.93
N MET A 101 -2.63 2.12 -6.58
CA MET A 101 -1.88 3.36 -6.33
C MET A 101 -0.82 3.53 -7.41
N LEU A 102 -0.90 4.64 -8.12
CA LEU A 102 0.12 5.11 -9.04
C LEU A 102 1.04 6.08 -8.32
N HIS A 103 2.30 5.72 -8.21
CA HIS A 103 3.37 6.52 -7.63
C HIS A 103 4.26 7.04 -8.76
N PHE A 104 4.67 8.29 -8.71
CA PHE A 104 5.68 8.85 -9.59
C PHE A 104 6.32 10.08 -8.97
N ASP A 105 7.51 10.43 -9.43
CA ASP A 105 8.22 11.62 -8.98
C ASP A 105 8.17 12.69 -10.06
N ILE A 106 7.96 13.95 -9.64
CA ILE A 106 8.07 15.13 -10.47
C ILE A 106 9.25 15.96 -9.98
N THR A 107 10.20 16.20 -10.87
CA THR A 107 11.38 17.04 -10.57
C THR A 107 11.34 18.29 -11.43
N PRO A 108 11.16 19.51 -10.87
CA PRO A 108 11.27 20.76 -11.60
C PRO A 108 12.69 20.93 -12.17
N LEU A 109 12.79 21.29 -13.44
CA LEU A 109 14.06 21.55 -14.10
C LEU A 109 14.53 22.99 -13.87
N TYR A 110 13.60 23.93 -13.78
CA TYR A 110 13.85 25.36 -13.64
C TYR A 110 12.96 25.96 -12.56
N GLY A 111 13.57 26.56 -11.53
CA GLY A 111 12.84 27.24 -10.48
C GLY A 111 11.92 26.39 -9.62
N GLY A 112 11.28 26.98 -8.65
CA GLY A 112 10.22 26.37 -7.86
C GLY A 112 8.85 26.94 -8.26
N PHE A 113 7.79 26.11 -8.15
CA PHE A 113 6.44 26.53 -8.49
C PHE A 113 5.39 25.77 -7.66
N ARG A 114 4.14 26.20 -7.74
CA ARG A 114 3.01 25.42 -7.22
C ARG A 114 2.45 24.55 -8.33
N LEU A 115 2.37 23.25 -8.10
CA LEU A 115 1.74 22.30 -8.99
C LEU A 115 0.33 21.98 -8.47
N TYR A 116 -0.66 22.20 -9.29
CA TYR A 116 -2.05 21.84 -9.05
C TYR A 116 -2.30 20.50 -9.71
N MET A 117 -2.65 19.51 -8.89
CA MET A 117 -3.09 18.19 -9.36
C MET A 117 -4.61 18.20 -9.37
N GLY A 118 -5.21 17.84 -10.49
CA GLY A 118 -6.65 17.68 -10.59
C GLY A 118 -7.07 16.32 -10.07
N GLY A 119 -8.22 16.26 -9.43
CA GLY A 119 -8.87 15.02 -9.04
C GLY A 119 -9.83 14.48 -10.12
N GLU A 120 -10.81 13.67 -9.70
CA GLU A 120 -11.84 13.10 -10.57
C GLU A 120 -12.53 14.17 -11.43
N ARG A 121 -13.00 15.26 -10.83
CA ARG A 121 -13.71 16.34 -11.52
C ARG A 121 -12.88 17.04 -12.61
N ASN A 122 -11.58 16.93 -12.52
CA ASN A 122 -10.64 17.57 -13.43
C ASN A 122 -10.04 16.60 -14.45
N GLY A 123 -10.54 15.36 -14.56
CA GLY A 123 -10.13 14.42 -15.57
C GLY A 123 -8.97 13.49 -15.18
N THR A 124 -8.76 13.23 -13.87
CA THR A 124 -7.80 12.22 -13.44
C THR A 124 -8.48 10.86 -13.34
N TYR A 125 -8.14 9.96 -14.29
CA TYR A 125 -8.73 8.63 -14.45
C TYR A 125 -7.68 7.57 -14.81
N ALA A 126 -7.95 6.34 -14.37
CA ALA A 126 -7.30 5.15 -14.92
C ALA A 126 -8.28 4.42 -15.86
N PHE A 127 -7.75 3.80 -16.91
CA PHE A 127 -8.52 3.03 -17.88
C PHE A 127 -7.96 1.63 -17.96
N ALA A 128 -8.83 0.63 -17.88
CA ALA A 128 -8.45 -0.76 -18.05
C ALA A 128 -9.64 -1.58 -18.60
N LYS A 129 -9.39 -2.42 -19.60
CA LYS A 129 -10.39 -3.29 -20.21
C LYS A 129 -11.67 -2.56 -20.65
N GLY A 130 -11.52 -1.34 -21.17
CA GLY A 130 -12.64 -0.51 -21.63
C GLY A 130 -13.43 0.20 -20.52
N LEU A 131 -13.03 0.08 -19.26
CA LEU A 131 -13.65 0.77 -18.13
C LEU A 131 -12.79 1.95 -17.68
N ALA A 132 -13.45 3.00 -17.15
CA ALA A 132 -12.81 4.16 -16.56
C ALA A 132 -12.98 4.13 -15.04
N TYR A 133 -11.88 4.36 -14.32
CA TYR A 133 -11.82 4.39 -12.88
C TYR A 133 -11.39 5.79 -12.44
N PRO A 134 -12.26 6.54 -11.76
CA PRO A 134 -11.91 7.87 -11.27
C PRO A 134 -10.87 7.80 -10.16
N SER A 135 -10.07 8.86 -10.02
CA SER A 135 -9.20 9.00 -8.87
C SER A 135 -10.00 9.13 -7.58
N SER A 136 -9.44 8.64 -6.48
CA SER A 136 -10.06 8.76 -5.14
C SER A 136 -10.11 10.20 -4.64
N ASP A 137 -9.28 11.06 -5.20
CA ASP A 137 -9.24 12.48 -4.85
C ASP A 137 -10.24 13.24 -5.73
N HIS A 138 -11.29 13.75 -5.11
CA HIS A 138 -12.38 14.41 -5.84
C HIS A 138 -12.01 15.81 -6.34
N TYR A 139 -11.24 16.56 -5.54
CA TYR A 139 -10.88 17.96 -5.81
C TYR A 139 -9.43 18.17 -6.24
N GLY A 140 -8.59 17.15 -6.06
CA GLY A 140 -7.16 17.24 -6.33
C GLY A 140 -6.35 17.84 -5.16
N ARG A 141 -5.07 18.11 -5.42
CA ARG A 141 -4.10 18.56 -4.42
C ARG A 141 -3.17 19.63 -4.98
N ILE A 142 -2.54 20.37 -4.06
CA ILE A 142 -1.53 21.38 -4.41
C ILE A 142 -0.21 20.94 -3.79
N TYR A 143 0.83 20.91 -4.61
CA TYR A 143 2.20 20.61 -4.21
C TYR A 143 3.08 21.85 -4.36
N THR A 144 4.00 22.06 -3.42
CA THR A 144 5.00 23.11 -3.53
C THR A 144 6.29 22.49 -4.05
N MET A 145 6.56 22.74 -5.31
CA MET A 145 7.70 22.18 -6.02
C MET A 145 8.95 23.03 -5.78
N ARG A 146 10.10 22.38 -5.56
CA ARG A 146 11.40 23.03 -5.41
C ARG A 146 12.33 22.64 -6.55
N SER A 147 13.08 23.60 -7.07
CA SER A 147 14.00 23.37 -8.19
C SER A 147 14.96 22.20 -7.92
N GLY A 148 15.04 21.27 -8.86
CA GLY A 148 15.94 20.11 -8.80
C GLY A 148 15.59 19.06 -7.75
N GLN A 149 14.56 19.27 -6.92
CA GLN A 149 14.14 18.30 -5.91
C GLN A 149 12.93 17.50 -6.39
N PRO A 150 12.98 16.16 -6.38
CA PRO A 150 11.84 15.35 -6.71
C PRO A 150 10.75 15.46 -5.63
N GLU A 151 9.53 15.67 -6.05
CA GLU A 151 8.34 15.57 -5.22
C GLU A 151 7.59 14.28 -5.56
N HIS A 152 7.29 13.49 -4.55
CA HIS A 152 6.62 12.21 -4.70
C HIS A 152 5.11 12.38 -4.76
N ILE A 153 4.51 11.95 -5.87
CA ILE A 153 3.08 12.04 -6.14
C ILE A 153 2.45 10.66 -6.04
N VAL A 154 1.28 10.60 -5.42
CA VAL A 154 0.48 9.37 -5.33
C VAL A 154 -0.94 9.65 -5.80
N VAL A 155 -1.40 8.88 -6.78
CA VAL A 155 -2.79 8.89 -7.26
C VAL A 155 -3.40 7.53 -6.99
N THR A 156 -4.58 7.50 -6.35
CA THR A 156 -5.25 6.26 -5.96
C THR A 156 -6.53 6.08 -6.76
N PHE A 157 -6.76 4.84 -7.22
CA PHE A 157 -7.96 4.39 -7.92
C PHE A 157 -8.56 3.21 -7.17
N TYR A 158 -9.89 3.08 -7.19
CA TYR A 158 -10.60 2.00 -6.50
C TYR A 158 -11.32 1.07 -7.47
N ASN A 159 -11.67 -0.11 -6.96
CA ASN A 159 -12.49 -1.10 -7.66
C ASN A 159 -11.88 -1.65 -8.97
N ILE A 160 -10.57 -1.60 -9.12
CA ILE A 160 -9.88 -2.24 -10.24
C ILE A 160 -9.76 -3.74 -9.92
N ALA A 161 -10.26 -4.58 -10.81
CA ALA A 161 -10.23 -6.03 -10.58
C ALA A 161 -8.79 -6.57 -10.50
N PRO A 162 -8.45 -7.42 -9.50
CA PRO A 162 -7.09 -7.98 -9.34
C PRO A 162 -6.55 -8.77 -10.53
N GLY A 163 -7.38 -9.16 -11.48
CA GLY A 163 -6.96 -9.83 -12.73
C GLY A 163 -6.54 -8.86 -13.85
N VAL A 164 -6.47 -7.55 -13.59
CA VAL A 164 -5.96 -6.55 -14.52
C VAL A 164 -4.44 -6.48 -14.37
N GLU A 165 -3.69 -6.91 -15.38
CA GLU A 165 -2.23 -6.91 -15.33
C GLU A 165 -1.62 -5.52 -15.55
N ARG A 166 -2.34 -4.65 -16.28
CA ARG A 166 -1.92 -3.27 -16.60
C ARG A 166 -3.11 -2.36 -16.78
N LEU A 167 -2.88 -1.08 -16.57
CA LEU A 167 -3.78 -0.03 -17.00
C LEU A 167 -3.46 0.31 -18.46
N ASP A 168 -4.47 0.34 -19.30
CA ASP A 168 -4.32 0.68 -20.73
C ASP A 168 -3.83 2.13 -20.87
N ARG A 169 -4.37 3.00 -20.01
CA ARG A 169 -4.01 4.42 -19.91
C ARG A 169 -4.30 4.94 -18.50
N VAL A 170 -3.48 5.86 -18.04
CA VAL A 170 -3.75 6.71 -16.88
C VAL A 170 -3.64 8.16 -17.32
N ASP A 171 -4.70 8.91 -17.14
CA ASP A 171 -4.75 10.33 -17.36
C ASP A 171 -4.62 11.03 -16.01
N VAL A 172 -3.61 11.88 -15.86
CA VAL A 172 -3.40 12.69 -14.67
C VAL A 172 -3.49 14.15 -15.06
N SER A 173 -4.50 14.82 -14.53
CA SER A 173 -4.69 16.25 -14.75
C SER A 173 -3.78 17.06 -13.84
N MET A 174 -2.96 17.95 -14.40
CA MET A 174 -2.08 18.82 -13.63
C MET A 174 -1.74 20.12 -14.35
N GLY A 175 -1.36 21.15 -13.61
CA GLY A 175 -1.00 22.45 -14.18
C GLY A 175 -0.45 23.42 -13.16
N LEU A 176 -0.08 24.62 -13.63
CA LEU A 176 0.43 25.70 -12.78
C LEU A 176 -0.69 26.55 -12.17
N ALA A 177 -1.92 26.36 -12.61
CA ALA A 177 -3.11 27.02 -12.07
C ALA A 177 -4.33 26.09 -12.19
N LEU A 178 -5.31 26.24 -11.30
CA LEU A 178 -6.52 25.41 -11.27
C LEU A 178 -7.40 25.54 -12.53
N ASN A 179 -7.37 26.68 -13.17
CA ASN A 179 -8.13 26.94 -14.40
C ASN A 179 -7.34 26.62 -15.68
N ALA A 180 -6.12 26.09 -15.55
CA ALA A 180 -5.23 25.76 -16.65
C ALA A 180 -4.57 24.39 -16.41
N LEU A 181 -5.40 23.38 -16.12
CA LEU A 181 -4.94 22.00 -16.00
C LEU A 181 -4.82 21.36 -17.38
N ASN A 182 -3.79 20.56 -17.54
CA ASN A 182 -3.55 19.75 -18.73
C ASN A 182 -3.49 18.28 -18.34
N ILE A 183 -3.72 17.40 -19.29
CA ILE A 183 -3.71 15.96 -19.04
C ILE A 183 -2.36 15.41 -19.47
N ILE A 184 -1.71 14.71 -18.54
CA ILE A 184 -0.57 13.85 -18.81
C ILE A 184 -1.10 12.42 -18.90
N SER A 185 -0.85 11.77 -20.03
CA SER A 185 -1.29 10.40 -20.26
C SER A 185 -0.10 9.45 -20.21
N MET A 186 -0.22 8.43 -19.38
CA MET A 186 0.72 7.30 -19.30
C MET A 186 0.04 6.07 -19.88
N ARG A 187 0.70 5.35 -20.81
CA ARG A 187 0.12 4.18 -21.49
C ARG A 187 0.79 2.90 -21.06
N ASN A 188 0.01 1.82 -21.08
CA ASN A 188 0.47 0.47 -20.73
C ASN A 188 1.20 0.44 -19.39
N VAL A 189 0.57 0.96 -18.35
CA VAL A 189 1.14 1.02 -16.98
C VAL A 189 0.95 -0.32 -16.29
N PRO A 190 1.99 -1.14 -16.10
CA PRO A 190 1.87 -2.45 -15.45
C PRO A 190 1.52 -2.30 -13.98
N ILE A 191 0.66 -3.19 -13.48
CA ILE A 191 0.26 -3.21 -12.07
C ILE A 191 0.98 -4.35 -11.35
N PHE A 192 1.72 -4.03 -10.30
CA PHE A 192 2.23 -5.02 -9.37
C PHE A 192 1.18 -5.31 -8.30
N TRP A 193 0.51 -6.46 -8.40
CA TRP A 193 -0.44 -6.90 -7.40
C TRP A 193 0.27 -7.54 -6.22
N THR A 194 0.07 -7.00 -5.03
CA THR A 194 0.70 -7.44 -3.78
C THR A 194 -0.34 -7.64 -2.69
N TYR A 195 0.09 -8.19 -1.56
CA TYR A 195 -0.74 -8.20 -0.36
C TYR A 195 -0.89 -6.79 0.19
N SER A 196 -2.10 -6.48 0.64
CA SER A 196 -2.44 -5.15 1.12
C SER A 196 -1.78 -4.82 2.46
N ASP A 197 -1.61 -3.53 2.72
CA ASP A 197 -1.30 -3.01 4.05
C ASP A 197 -2.32 -3.45 5.10
N LYS A 198 -3.57 -3.64 4.68
CA LYS A 198 -4.65 -4.18 5.52
C LYS A 198 -4.35 -5.62 5.95
N ALA A 199 -3.86 -6.47 5.06
CA ALA A 199 -3.49 -7.85 5.39
C ALA A 199 -2.35 -7.87 6.42
N ILE A 200 -1.34 -7.01 6.28
CA ILE A 200 -0.24 -6.87 7.25
C ILE A 200 -0.76 -6.35 8.60
N LYS A 201 -1.63 -5.33 8.59
CA LYS A 201 -2.25 -4.80 9.81
C LYS A 201 -3.10 -5.85 10.52
N ASN A 202 -3.92 -6.61 9.78
CA ASN A 202 -4.74 -7.69 10.32
C ASN A 202 -3.86 -8.79 10.92
N TYR A 203 -2.80 -9.20 10.22
CA TYR A 203 -1.84 -10.17 10.74
C TYR A 203 -1.25 -9.73 12.08
N VAL A 204 -0.81 -8.47 12.20
CA VAL A 204 -0.28 -7.91 13.46
C VAL A 204 -1.35 -7.91 14.54
N GLN A 205 -2.57 -7.48 14.22
CA GLN A 205 -3.67 -7.40 15.17
C GLN A 205 -4.11 -8.77 15.69
N GLU A 206 -4.34 -9.73 14.78
CA GLU A 206 -4.76 -11.09 15.12
C GLU A 206 -3.73 -11.80 16.01
N ASN A 207 -2.44 -11.68 15.66
CA ASN A 207 -1.38 -12.33 16.43
C ASN A 207 -1.05 -11.58 17.74
N THR A 208 -1.33 -10.28 17.81
CA THR A 208 -1.18 -9.52 19.06
C THR A 208 -2.31 -9.84 20.05
N ASN A 209 -3.53 -10.07 19.55
CA ASN A 209 -4.70 -10.40 20.36
C ASN A 209 -4.67 -11.85 20.90
N LYS A 210 -3.90 -12.76 20.28
CA LYS A 210 -3.66 -14.13 20.77
C LYS A 210 -2.71 -14.17 21.97
N VAL A 211 -2.01 -13.07 22.26
CA VAL A 211 -1.20 -12.95 23.47
C VAL A 211 -2.15 -12.66 24.63
N PRO A 212 -2.31 -13.57 25.62
CA PRO A 212 -3.27 -13.39 26.70
C PRO A 212 -3.09 -12.05 27.39
N ALA A 213 -4.19 -11.35 27.62
CA ALA A 213 -4.20 -10.22 28.53
C ALA A 213 -4.16 -10.77 29.95
N ASN A 214 -3.20 -10.33 30.75
CA ASN A 214 -3.16 -10.64 32.17
C ASN A 214 -4.12 -9.76 32.94
#